data_6c07b8f26890817ac839f4ff6c6b67d0
#
_entry.id   6c07b8f26890817ac839f4ff6c6b67d0
#
_cell.length_a   1.000
_cell.length_b   1.000
_cell.length_c   1.000
_cell.angle_alpha   90.00
_cell.angle_beta   90.00
_cell.angle_gamma   90.00
#
_symmetry.space_group_name_H-M   'P 1'
#
loop_
_entity.id
_entity.type
_entity.pdbx_description
1 polymer ?
#
loop_
_entity_poly.entity_id
_entity_poly.type
_entity_poly.pdbx_seq_one_letter_code
_entity_poly.pdbx_strand_id
1 'polypeptide(L)'
;MKKISPEYIKFSNKFYNVVIKPFDKLLFPVVKKDDLIEERKKKKMPLNKIPNVADIYNPEWGEILRSIKTIWGMDENSFHRKIWEFTHILFALKHLGYLHPDNTGLTIGAGREQILYYLAYKIKKIVGIDLYEGNYIGGEDEQDIPLNPEKYAPFLYPAENLDLLKMDALDLKFENDKFDFVFSASSIEHFGSAKDIKKSIDEMYRVLKPGGVCVITTEIKLNRLAKDIPNTKLFKLDELLALFKDCKFKLVDDNIDIKIEDHYLNNWVKLPFEVYKSPHVILRFFRSIFTSVALVFEKEGNSVKKGDWKESINILPLDYSSTIKVNLEQDEIKERDEIKLKINLDNKCNFDWFVKGVSHRIAIGIKLLNMDEDEIDPGFGEILIPEDVKQDTSFSFSNSISSRNLKPGKYKLFIGLKRELMTWFFEKGQKPEIVEINII
;
A
#
# COMPACT_ATOMS: atom_id res chain seq x y z
N MET A 1 -18.54 -14.58 -6.07
CA MET A 1 -18.31 -15.14 -4.71
C MET A 1 -19.63 -15.48 -4.05
N LYS A 2 -19.83 -16.70 -3.52
CA LYS A 2 -20.97 -16.99 -2.65
C LYS A 2 -20.78 -16.16 -1.37
N LYS A 3 -21.73 -15.28 -1.05
CA LYS A 3 -21.74 -14.52 0.21
C LYS A 3 -21.77 -15.50 1.39
N ILE A 4 -20.74 -15.47 2.21
CA ILE A 4 -20.67 -16.27 3.44
C ILE A 4 -21.60 -15.60 4.47
N SER A 5 -22.51 -16.39 5.09
CA SER A 5 -23.48 -15.80 6.00
C SER A 5 -22.82 -15.21 7.26
N PRO A 6 -23.31 -14.07 7.77
CA PRO A 6 -22.80 -13.46 9.01
C PRO A 6 -22.87 -14.41 10.21
N GLU A 7 -23.84 -15.30 10.25
CA GLU A 7 -24.03 -16.29 11.32
C GLU A 7 -22.94 -17.34 11.31
N TYR A 8 -22.56 -17.84 10.13
CA TYR A 8 -21.46 -18.79 9.98
C TYR A 8 -20.12 -18.18 10.43
N ILE A 9 -19.90 -16.90 10.10
CA ILE A 9 -18.72 -16.16 10.53
C ILE A 9 -18.70 -16.02 12.05
N LYS A 10 -19.83 -15.65 12.67
CA LYS A 10 -19.97 -15.50 14.12
C LYS A 10 -19.72 -16.83 14.85
N PHE A 11 -20.28 -17.93 14.34
CA PHE A 11 -20.07 -19.27 14.88
C PHE A 11 -18.60 -19.70 14.76
N SER A 12 -18.01 -19.57 13.59
CA SER A 12 -16.60 -19.92 13.33
C SER A 12 -15.64 -19.11 14.23
N ASN A 13 -15.93 -17.83 14.44
CA ASN A 13 -15.16 -16.95 15.32
C ASN A 13 -15.25 -17.39 16.79
N LYS A 14 -16.46 -17.75 17.26
CA LYS A 14 -16.68 -18.22 18.64
C LYS A 14 -15.98 -19.56 18.86
N PHE A 15 -16.15 -20.52 17.95
CA PHE A 15 -15.52 -21.84 18.01
C PHE A 15 -13.98 -21.71 18.04
N TYR A 16 -13.41 -20.91 17.16
CA TYR A 16 -11.97 -20.68 17.13
C TYR A 16 -11.46 -20.11 18.47
N ASN A 17 -12.08 -19.05 18.97
CA ASN A 17 -11.61 -18.37 20.19
C ASN A 17 -11.65 -19.30 21.43
N VAL A 18 -12.65 -20.15 21.53
CA VAL A 18 -12.86 -21.01 22.70
C VAL A 18 -12.08 -22.33 22.61
N VAL A 19 -12.06 -22.94 21.42
CA VAL A 19 -11.55 -24.29 21.24
C VAL A 19 -10.13 -24.35 20.71
N ILE A 20 -9.78 -23.47 19.74
CA ILE A 20 -8.53 -23.60 18.97
C ILE A 20 -7.44 -22.66 19.45
N LYS A 21 -7.78 -21.41 19.74
CA LYS A 21 -6.83 -20.38 20.16
C LYS A 21 -5.89 -20.78 21.31
N PRO A 22 -6.33 -21.50 22.36
CA PRO A 22 -5.44 -21.94 23.43
C PRO A 22 -4.30 -22.85 22.95
N PHE A 23 -4.55 -23.64 21.90
CA PHE A 23 -3.55 -24.56 21.33
C PHE A 23 -2.58 -23.88 20.35
N ASP A 24 -2.99 -22.79 19.69
CA ASP A 24 -2.12 -22.09 18.76
C ASP A 24 -0.90 -21.47 19.45
N LYS A 25 -1.06 -20.98 20.68
CA LYS A 25 0.05 -20.43 21.50
C LYS A 25 1.17 -21.45 21.76
N LEU A 26 0.87 -22.73 21.76
CA LEU A 26 1.85 -23.80 22.00
C LEU A 26 2.72 -24.10 20.78
N LEU A 27 2.39 -23.56 19.61
CA LEU A 27 2.99 -23.93 18.33
C LEU A 27 3.98 -22.90 17.79
N PHE A 28 3.99 -21.70 18.35
CA PHE A 28 4.81 -20.60 17.86
C PHE A 28 5.66 -19.99 18.98
N PRO A 29 6.90 -19.59 18.68
CA PRO A 29 7.74 -18.88 19.62
C PRO A 29 7.17 -17.46 19.86
N VAL A 30 6.37 -17.32 20.90
CA VAL A 30 5.79 -16.04 21.32
C VAL A 30 6.70 -15.40 22.36
N VAL A 31 7.04 -14.14 22.16
CA VAL A 31 7.88 -13.35 23.06
C VAL A 31 7.14 -12.11 23.54
N LYS A 32 7.57 -11.57 24.69
CA LYS A 32 7.01 -10.32 25.19
C LYS A 32 7.42 -9.15 24.27
N LYS A 33 6.54 -8.16 24.18
CA LYS A 33 6.74 -6.97 23.36
C LYS A 33 8.03 -6.21 23.73
N ASP A 34 8.25 -6.00 25.02
CA ASP A 34 9.40 -5.24 25.49
C ASP A 34 10.73 -5.95 25.18
N ASP A 35 10.75 -7.29 25.29
CA ASP A 35 11.93 -8.09 24.93
C ASP A 35 12.26 -7.96 23.43
N LEU A 36 11.23 -7.95 22.57
CA LEU A 36 11.42 -7.72 21.14
C LEU A 36 11.91 -6.31 20.82
N ILE A 37 11.38 -5.29 21.49
CA ILE A 37 11.81 -3.90 21.30
C ILE A 37 13.31 -3.77 21.61
N GLU A 38 13.75 -4.28 22.77
CA GLU A 38 15.15 -4.23 23.15
C GLU A 38 16.05 -5.05 22.22
N GLU A 39 15.57 -6.20 21.73
CA GLU A 39 16.28 -6.98 20.72
C GLU A 39 16.45 -6.17 19.42
N ARG A 40 15.38 -5.52 18.92
CA ARG A 40 15.43 -4.74 17.67
C ARG A 40 16.30 -3.50 17.75
N LYS A 41 16.39 -2.86 18.91
CA LYS A 41 17.30 -1.72 19.10
C LYS A 41 18.78 -2.10 19.02
N LYS A 42 19.14 -3.30 19.44
CA LYS A 42 20.52 -3.71 19.65
C LYS A 42 21.06 -4.65 18.58
N LYS A 43 20.20 -5.40 17.87
CA LYS A 43 20.60 -6.44 16.93
C LYS A 43 20.43 -6.01 15.49
N LYS A 44 21.24 -6.62 14.63
CA LYS A 44 21.05 -6.56 13.18
C LYS A 44 19.65 -7.09 12.82
N MET A 45 18.92 -6.37 11.99
CA MET A 45 17.62 -6.81 11.49
C MET A 45 17.80 -8.07 10.64
N PRO A 46 17.10 -9.19 10.94
CA PRO A 46 17.13 -10.37 10.09
C PRO A 46 16.55 -10.09 8.71
N LEU A 47 17.15 -10.67 7.67
CA LEU A 47 16.64 -10.58 6.29
C LEU A 47 15.41 -11.45 6.09
N ASN A 48 15.39 -12.63 6.73
CA ASN A 48 14.31 -13.60 6.61
C ASN A 48 13.47 -13.56 7.89
N LYS A 49 12.22 -13.09 7.80
CA LYS A 49 11.40 -12.93 8.99
C LYS A 49 9.92 -12.67 8.70
N ILE A 50 9.10 -12.79 9.73
CA ILE A 50 7.73 -12.30 9.76
C ILE A 50 7.66 -10.87 10.31
N PRO A 51 6.59 -10.09 10.01
CA PRO A 51 6.41 -8.74 10.55
C PRO A 51 6.19 -8.74 12.05
N ASN A 52 6.83 -7.78 12.73
CA ASN A 52 6.54 -7.40 14.11
C ASN A 52 6.47 -5.88 14.22
N VAL A 53 5.59 -5.34 15.05
CA VAL A 53 5.55 -3.88 15.30
C VAL A 53 6.86 -3.39 15.90
N ALA A 54 7.55 -4.22 16.68
CA ALA A 54 8.86 -3.89 17.24
C ALA A 54 9.94 -3.60 16.19
N ASP A 55 9.74 -3.95 14.93
CA ASP A 55 10.68 -3.67 13.84
C ASP A 55 10.91 -2.17 13.62
N ILE A 56 9.92 -1.32 13.97
CA ILE A 56 10.04 0.14 13.91
C ILE A 56 11.18 0.70 14.77
N TYR A 57 11.59 -0.04 15.79
CA TYR A 57 12.67 0.35 16.71
C TYR A 57 14.06 -0.01 16.20
N ASN A 58 14.17 -0.80 15.13
CA ASN A 58 15.47 -0.99 14.47
C ASN A 58 15.90 0.31 13.77
N PRO A 59 17.11 0.83 14.02
CA PRO A 59 17.51 2.13 13.50
C PRO A 59 17.45 2.23 11.97
N GLU A 60 18.05 1.27 11.27
CA GLU A 60 18.13 1.26 9.80
C GLU A 60 16.76 0.99 9.15
N TRP A 61 16.06 -0.03 9.61
CA TRP A 61 14.74 -0.40 9.09
C TRP A 61 13.70 0.69 9.38
N GLY A 62 13.72 1.23 10.60
CA GLY A 62 12.82 2.32 11.00
C GLY A 62 13.05 3.63 10.25
N GLU A 63 14.28 3.91 9.84
CA GLU A 63 14.60 5.05 8.96
C GLU A 63 13.94 4.89 7.59
N ILE A 64 14.04 3.71 6.98
CA ILE A 64 13.39 3.41 5.69
C ILE A 64 11.86 3.55 5.83
N LEU A 65 11.26 3.01 6.89
CA LEU A 65 9.82 3.14 7.13
C LEU A 65 9.38 4.60 7.23
N ARG A 66 10.09 5.41 8.00
CA ARG A 66 9.77 6.85 8.14
C ARG A 66 9.87 7.56 6.80
N SER A 67 10.93 7.30 6.03
CA SER A 67 11.10 7.87 4.69
C SER A 67 9.92 7.51 3.77
N ILE A 68 9.52 6.24 3.73
CA ILE A 68 8.38 5.77 2.95
C ILE A 68 7.09 6.47 3.39
N LYS A 69 6.79 6.49 4.68
CA LYS A 69 5.57 7.12 5.21
C LYS A 69 5.50 8.61 4.88
N THR A 70 6.62 9.33 5.04
CA THR A 70 6.70 10.75 4.71
C THR A 70 6.45 11.00 3.22
N ILE A 71 7.12 10.24 2.35
CA ILE A 71 7.02 10.37 0.90
C ILE A 71 5.61 10.04 0.40
N TRP A 72 4.97 9.03 0.98
CA TRP A 72 3.63 8.60 0.56
C TRP A 72 2.50 9.32 1.31
N GLY A 73 2.82 10.26 2.21
CA GLY A 73 1.83 11.02 2.98
C GLY A 73 0.98 10.15 3.91
N MET A 74 1.56 9.08 4.45
CA MET A 74 0.84 8.12 5.30
C MET A 74 0.79 8.59 6.75
N ASP A 75 -0.29 8.20 7.45
CA ASP A 75 -0.39 8.39 8.90
C ASP A 75 0.75 7.67 9.63
N GLU A 76 1.47 8.41 10.46
CA GLU A 76 2.60 7.89 11.23
C GLU A 76 2.21 6.76 12.18
N ASN A 77 0.98 6.76 12.69
CA ASN A 77 0.46 5.76 13.62
C ASN A 77 -0.05 4.49 12.93
N SER A 78 -0.25 4.53 11.62
CA SER A 78 -0.70 3.37 10.85
C SER A 78 0.44 2.37 10.67
N PHE A 79 0.20 1.09 11.00
CA PHE A 79 1.14 0.01 10.75
C PHE A 79 0.43 -1.16 10.06
N HIS A 80 0.60 -1.22 8.76
CA HIS A 80 -0.01 -2.21 7.88
C HIS A 80 1.04 -3.15 7.29
N ARG A 81 0.72 -4.46 7.19
CA ARG A 81 1.66 -5.48 6.67
C ARG A 81 2.23 -5.13 5.29
N LYS A 82 1.43 -4.52 4.38
CA LYS A 82 1.91 -4.14 3.05
C LYS A 82 3.03 -3.09 3.11
N ILE A 83 2.91 -2.13 4.02
CA ILE A 83 3.99 -1.14 4.26
C ILE A 83 5.21 -1.80 4.88
N TRP A 84 4.99 -2.74 5.79
CA TRP A 84 6.08 -3.55 6.32
C TRP A 84 6.80 -4.33 5.22
N GLU A 85 6.07 -4.97 4.30
CA GLU A 85 6.60 -5.70 3.16
C GLU A 85 7.49 -4.82 2.29
N PHE A 86 6.99 -3.66 1.86
CA PHE A 86 7.77 -2.70 1.06
C PHE A 86 9.01 -2.20 1.80
N THR A 87 8.86 -1.85 3.08
CA THR A 87 10.00 -1.42 3.90
C THR A 87 11.05 -2.52 3.99
N HIS A 88 10.62 -3.78 4.16
CA HIS A 88 11.53 -4.89 4.32
C HIS A 88 12.22 -5.28 3.00
N ILE A 89 11.52 -5.21 1.88
CA ILE A 89 12.11 -5.36 0.54
C ILE A 89 13.20 -4.30 0.32
N LEU A 90 12.90 -3.03 0.58
CA LEU A 90 13.88 -1.95 0.45
C LEU A 90 15.05 -2.11 1.42
N PHE A 91 14.77 -2.52 2.67
CA PHE A 91 15.81 -2.84 3.65
C PHE A 91 16.74 -3.95 3.14
N ALA A 92 16.20 -5.06 2.65
CA ALA A 92 17.00 -6.17 2.14
C ALA A 92 17.84 -5.75 0.94
N LEU A 93 17.25 -5.06 -0.04
CA LEU A 93 17.96 -4.55 -1.21
C LEU A 93 19.07 -3.55 -0.84
N LYS A 94 18.79 -2.63 0.09
CA LYS A 94 19.78 -1.68 0.63
C LYS A 94 20.90 -2.40 1.33
N HIS A 95 20.57 -3.27 2.30
CA HIS A 95 21.52 -3.98 3.13
C HIS A 95 22.48 -4.85 2.31
N LEU A 96 22.00 -5.41 1.20
CA LEU A 96 22.78 -6.22 0.28
C LEU A 96 23.47 -5.43 -0.85
N GLY A 97 23.27 -4.10 -0.91
CA GLY A 97 23.91 -3.19 -1.87
C GLY A 97 23.32 -3.21 -3.27
N TYR A 98 22.03 -3.60 -3.41
CA TYR A 98 21.34 -3.63 -4.71
C TYR A 98 20.61 -2.31 -5.05
N LEU A 99 20.43 -1.40 -4.10
CA LEU A 99 19.92 -0.07 -4.40
C LEU A 99 21.07 0.82 -4.91
N HIS A 100 21.50 0.59 -6.14
CA HIS A 100 22.60 1.31 -6.78
C HIS A 100 22.16 1.86 -8.14
N PRO A 101 22.58 3.08 -8.52
CA PRO A 101 22.17 3.74 -9.78
C PRO A 101 22.42 2.93 -11.06
N ASP A 102 23.37 2.00 -11.06
CA ASP A 102 23.67 1.14 -12.21
C ASP A 102 22.80 -0.11 -12.30
N ASN A 103 22.05 -0.45 -11.25
CA ASN A 103 21.32 -1.71 -11.17
C ASN A 103 19.97 -1.63 -11.89
N THR A 104 19.53 -2.78 -12.36
CA THR A 104 18.22 -3.01 -12.95
C THR A 104 17.44 -4.02 -12.11
N GLY A 105 16.19 -3.69 -11.78
CA GLY A 105 15.30 -4.54 -10.99
C GLY A 105 14.07 -5.00 -11.76
N LEU A 106 13.51 -6.14 -11.35
CA LEU A 106 12.22 -6.63 -11.83
C LEU A 106 11.29 -6.87 -10.64
N THR A 107 10.04 -6.45 -10.74
CA THR A 107 8.98 -6.93 -9.84
C THR A 107 7.96 -7.75 -10.59
N ILE A 108 7.48 -8.82 -9.94
CA ILE A 108 6.50 -9.75 -10.49
C ILE A 108 5.22 -9.66 -9.67
N GLY A 109 4.09 -9.40 -10.35
CA GLY A 109 2.84 -9.04 -9.71
C GLY A 109 2.89 -7.58 -9.24
N ALA A 110 3.27 -6.69 -10.15
CA ALA A 110 3.53 -5.27 -9.85
C ALA A 110 2.29 -4.49 -9.40
N GLY A 111 1.11 -4.84 -9.93
CA GLY A 111 -0.13 -4.13 -9.60
C GLY A 111 0.04 -2.61 -9.57
N ARG A 112 -0.41 -1.97 -8.47
CA ARG A 112 -0.27 -0.52 -8.21
C ARG A 112 0.74 -0.23 -7.10
N GLU A 113 1.83 -0.96 -7.03
CA GLU A 113 2.75 -0.87 -5.90
C GLU A 113 3.58 0.43 -5.92
N GLN A 114 3.38 1.25 -4.91
CA GLN A 114 4.05 2.55 -4.77
C GLN A 114 5.58 2.44 -4.62
N ILE A 115 6.08 1.30 -4.19
CA ILE A 115 7.51 1.03 -4.09
C ILE A 115 8.24 1.16 -5.43
N LEU A 116 7.55 0.94 -6.55
CA LEU A 116 8.12 1.04 -7.90
C LEU A 116 8.58 2.45 -8.22
N TYR A 117 7.75 3.45 -7.89
CA TYR A 117 8.07 4.86 -8.09
C TYR A 117 9.26 5.30 -7.22
N TYR A 118 9.38 4.74 -6.02
CA TYR A 118 10.56 4.98 -5.17
C TYR A 118 11.82 4.35 -5.77
N LEU A 119 11.74 3.11 -6.26
CA LEU A 119 12.86 2.43 -6.90
C LEU A 119 13.32 3.15 -8.18
N ALA A 120 12.41 3.77 -8.95
CA ALA A 120 12.76 4.57 -10.12
C ALA A 120 13.75 5.71 -9.81
N TYR A 121 13.76 6.24 -8.58
CA TYR A 121 14.78 7.19 -8.16
C TYR A 121 16.11 6.56 -7.75
N LYS A 122 16.08 5.30 -7.35
CA LYS A 122 17.24 4.67 -6.70
C LYS A 122 18.16 3.93 -7.64
N ILE A 123 17.60 3.42 -8.72
CA ILE A 123 18.29 2.50 -9.61
C ILE A 123 18.14 2.96 -11.06
N LYS A 124 18.97 2.40 -11.93
CA LYS A 124 18.95 2.71 -13.35
C LYS A 124 17.59 2.45 -14.00
N LYS A 125 16.97 1.30 -13.65
CA LYS A 125 15.70 0.89 -14.22
C LYS A 125 14.98 -0.09 -13.32
N ILE A 126 13.71 0.13 -13.07
CA ILE A 126 12.80 -0.84 -12.49
C ILE A 126 11.76 -1.24 -13.54
N VAL A 127 11.57 -2.53 -13.73
CA VAL A 127 10.52 -3.10 -14.59
C VAL A 127 9.49 -3.76 -13.70
N GLY A 128 8.22 -3.41 -13.87
CA GLY A 128 7.10 -4.06 -13.21
C GLY A 128 6.28 -4.85 -14.22
N ILE A 129 5.95 -6.09 -13.89
CA ILE A 129 5.04 -6.91 -14.71
C ILE A 129 3.83 -7.36 -13.92
N ASP A 130 2.69 -7.38 -14.56
CA ASP A 130 1.44 -7.94 -14.06
C ASP A 130 0.55 -8.36 -15.24
N LEU A 131 -0.46 -9.18 -15.00
CA LEU A 131 -1.48 -9.47 -16.02
C LEU A 131 -2.35 -8.25 -16.32
N TYR A 132 -2.50 -7.35 -15.34
CA TYR A 132 -3.38 -6.18 -15.42
C TYR A 132 -4.77 -6.55 -15.95
N GLU A 133 -5.32 -7.66 -15.44
CA GLU A 133 -6.63 -8.18 -15.78
C GLU A 133 -7.52 -8.21 -14.55
N GLY A 134 -8.42 -7.26 -14.44
CA GLY A 134 -9.32 -7.17 -13.30
C GLY A 134 -9.80 -5.76 -13.04
N ASN A 135 -10.58 -5.65 -11.99
CA ASN A 135 -11.01 -4.37 -11.43
C ASN A 135 -10.69 -4.38 -9.95
N TYR A 136 -9.90 -3.43 -9.48
CA TYR A 136 -9.69 -3.22 -8.06
C TYR A 136 -10.98 -2.82 -7.34
N ILE A 137 -11.00 -3.01 -6.03
CA ILE A 137 -12.05 -2.48 -5.17
C ILE A 137 -12.08 -0.96 -5.37
N GLY A 138 -13.14 -0.44 -6.01
CA GLY A 138 -13.25 0.98 -6.38
C GLY A 138 -13.57 1.21 -7.87
N GLY A 139 -13.57 0.15 -8.70
CA GLY A 139 -13.96 0.22 -10.12
C GLY A 139 -12.87 0.76 -11.04
N GLU A 140 -11.61 0.78 -10.58
CA GLU A 140 -10.47 1.18 -11.40
C GLU A 140 -10.09 0.09 -12.40
N ASP A 141 -9.84 0.48 -13.64
CA ASP A 141 -9.38 -0.43 -14.68
C ASP A 141 -7.88 -0.68 -14.54
N GLU A 142 -7.50 -1.91 -14.19
CA GLU A 142 -6.09 -2.29 -14.06
C GLU A 142 -5.31 -2.12 -15.38
N GLN A 143 -5.99 -2.20 -16.52
CA GLN A 143 -5.35 -2.05 -17.83
C GLN A 143 -4.83 -0.62 -18.08
N ASP A 144 -5.34 0.37 -17.34
CA ASP A 144 -4.86 1.76 -17.44
C ASP A 144 -3.49 1.96 -16.77
N ILE A 145 -3.12 1.11 -15.79
CA ILE A 145 -1.89 1.27 -15.01
C ILE A 145 -0.62 1.29 -15.86
N PRO A 146 -0.39 0.32 -16.76
CA PRO A 146 0.80 0.34 -17.61
C PRO A 146 0.76 1.41 -18.70
N LEU A 147 -0.42 1.93 -19.04
CA LEU A 147 -0.60 2.96 -20.05
C LEU A 147 -0.39 4.37 -19.49
N ASN A 148 -0.76 4.60 -18.24
CA ASN A 148 -0.73 5.90 -17.59
C ASN A 148 -0.17 5.80 -16.16
N PRO A 149 1.08 5.33 -15.96
CA PRO A 149 1.64 5.09 -14.63
C PRO A 149 1.69 6.35 -13.76
N GLU A 150 1.79 7.53 -14.37
CA GLU A 150 1.80 8.82 -13.67
C GLU A 150 0.52 9.11 -12.88
N LYS A 151 -0.63 8.58 -13.32
CA LYS A 151 -1.91 8.69 -12.58
C LYS A 151 -1.86 8.00 -11.21
N TYR A 152 -1.03 6.97 -11.09
CA TYR A 152 -0.94 6.10 -9.91
C TYR A 152 0.27 6.45 -9.03
N ALA A 153 1.13 7.36 -9.51
CA ALA A 153 2.33 7.77 -8.78
C ALA A 153 1.97 8.58 -7.52
N PRO A 154 2.53 8.24 -6.35
CA PRO A 154 2.31 9.00 -5.12
C PRO A 154 3.10 10.31 -5.07
N PHE A 155 4.07 10.49 -5.96
CA PHE A 155 4.96 11.65 -6.09
C PHE A 155 5.54 11.69 -7.51
N LEU A 156 6.17 12.80 -7.87
CA LEU A 156 6.91 12.91 -9.14
C LEU A 156 8.08 11.93 -9.15
N TYR A 157 8.35 11.31 -10.29
CA TYR A 157 9.40 10.31 -10.44
C TYR A 157 10.05 10.39 -11.83
N PRO A 158 11.30 9.90 -12.01
CA PRO A 158 11.93 9.84 -13.34
C PRO A 158 11.25 8.72 -14.16
N ALA A 159 10.33 9.13 -15.05
CA ALA A 159 9.49 8.22 -15.82
C ALA A 159 10.32 7.26 -16.70
N GLU A 160 11.45 7.70 -17.20
CA GLU A 160 12.38 6.91 -17.99
C GLU A 160 12.98 5.71 -17.22
N ASN A 161 12.94 5.75 -15.90
CA ASN A 161 13.47 4.68 -15.05
C ASN A 161 12.43 3.62 -14.63
N LEU A 162 11.16 3.77 -15.05
CA LEU A 162 10.08 2.82 -14.76
C LEU A 162 9.44 2.31 -16.05
N ASP A 163 9.36 0.98 -16.19
CA ASP A 163 8.50 0.34 -17.19
C ASP A 163 7.47 -0.53 -16.48
N LEU A 164 6.19 -0.37 -16.84
CA LEU A 164 5.11 -1.27 -16.44
C LEU A 164 4.61 -2.02 -17.65
N LEU A 165 4.63 -3.37 -17.61
CA LEU A 165 4.36 -4.20 -18.77
C LEU A 165 3.29 -5.23 -18.44
N LYS A 166 2.29 -5.35 -19.32
CA LYS A 166 1.36 -6.49 -19.27
C LYS A 166 2.10 -7.76 -19.68
N MET A 167 2.32 -8.68 -18.72
CA MET A 167 3.09 -9.90 -18.95
C MET A 167 2.71 -10.97 -17.94
N ASP A 168 2.70 -12.24 -18.40
CA ASP A 168 2.47 -13.40 -17.54
C ASP A 168 3.75 -13.76 -16.77
N ALA A 169 3.65 -13.87 -15.44
CA ALA A 169 4.73 -14.31 -14.56
C ALA A 169 5.23 -15.72 -14.86
N LEU A 170 4.43 -16.53 -15.55
CA LEU A 170 4.76 -17.90 -15.93
C LEU A 170 5.56 -18.00 -17.25
N ASP A 171 5.71 -16.89 -17.97
CA ASP A 171 6.37 -16.87 -19.29
C ASP A 171 6.98 -15.48 -19.56
N LEU A 172 8.08 -15.19 -18.87
CA LEU A 172 8.74 -13.88 -18.94
C LEU A 172 9.44 -13.70 -20.31
N LYS A 173 9.10 -12.61 -21.00
CA LYS A 173 9.68 -12.26 -22.30
C LYS A 173 11.00 -11.49 -22.17
N PHE A 174 11.82 -11.89 -21.21
CA PHE A 174 13.14 -11.32 -20.97
C PHE A 174 14.22 -12.38 -21.23
N GLU A 175 15.41 -11.92 -21.58
CA GLU A 175 16.60 -12.76 -21.69
C GLU A 175 17.02 -13.30 -20.32
N ASN A 176 17.81 -14.37 -20.32
CA ASN A 176 18.45 -14.90 -19.14
C ASN A 176 19.40 -13.85 -18.53
N ASP A 177 19.57 -13.86 -17.21
CA ASP A 177 20.60 -13.09 -16.53
C ASP A 177 20.53 -11.57 -16.77
N LYS A 178 19.31 -11.05 -16.89
CA LYS A 178 19.05 -9.63 -17.22
C LYS A 178 19.04 -8.71 -16.01
N PHE A 179 18.47 -9.14 -14.89
CA PHE A 179 18.19 -8.28 -13.74
C PHE A 179 19.16 -8.51 -12.58
N ASP A 180 19.56 -7.44 -11.91
CA ASP A 180 20.43 -7.51 -10.73
C ASP A 180 19.68 -8.00 -9.51
N PHE A 181 18.39 -7.70 -9.43
CA PHE A 181 17.48 -8.26 -8.43
C PHE A 181 16.06 -8.47 -8.99
N VAL A 182 15.33 -9.39 -8.37
CA VAL A 182 13.90 -9.63 -8.60
C VAL A 182 13.18 -9.56 -7.27
N PHE A 183 11.98 -9.02 -7.23
CA PHE A 183 11.13 -9.16 -6.05
C PHE A 183 9.66 -9.42 -6.42
N SER A 184 8.90 -9.96 -5.45
CA SER A 184 7.46 -10.09 -5.52
C SER A 184 6.86 -9.79 -4.15
N ALA A 185 5.88 -8.90 -4.09
CA ALA A 185 5.29 -8.44 -2.84
C ALA A 185 3.86 -8.94 -2.69
N SER A 186 3.67 -10.09 -2.03
CA SER A 186 2.36 -10.73 -1.82
C SER A 186 1.59 -10.93 -3.13
N SER A 187 2.24 -11.60 -4.09
CA SER A 187 1.64 -11.90 -5.39
C SER A 187 1.75 -13.37 -5.80
N ILE A 188 2.86 -14.06 -5.43
CA ILE A 188 3.07 -15.46 -5.83
C ILE A 188 1.98 -16.41 -5.33
N GLU A 189 1.31 -16.11 -4.25
CA GLU A 189 0.18 -16.85 -3.68
C GLU A 189 -1.07 -16.82 -4.56
N HIS A 190 -1.10 -15.96 -5.58
CA HIS A 190 -2.20 -15.80 -6.55
C HIS A 190 -1.92 -16.44 -7.91
N PHE A 191 -0.73 -16.98 -8.15
CA PHE A 191 -0.30 -17.48 -9.47
C PHE A 191 -0.88 -18.85 -9.84
N GLY A 192 -1.87 -19.35 -9.10
CA GLY A 192 -2.60 -20.55 -9.45
C GLY A 192 -2.13 -21.80 -8.70
N SER A 193 -1.83 -22.90 -9.42
CA SER A 193 -1.44 -24.17 -8.82
C SER A 193 0.01 -24.15 -8.31
N ALA A 194 0.39 -25.13 -7.48
CA ALA A 194 1.78 -25.28 -7.04
C ALA A 194 2.76 -25.43 -8.23
N LYS A 195 2.31 -26.00 -9.34
CA LYS A 195 3.10 -26.11 -10.57
C LYS A 195 3.28 -24.75 -11.23
N ASP A 196 2.25 -23.90 -11.25
CA ASP A 196 2.32 -22.55 -11.82
C ASP A 196 3.22 -21.66 -10.97
N ILE A 197 3.08 -21.72 -9.64
CA ILE A 197 3.96 -21.00 -8.71
C ILE A 197 5.42 -21.44 -8.91
N LYS A 198 5.68 -22.75 -9.03
CA LYS A 198 7.04 -23.24 -9.30
C LYS A 198 7.56 -22.70 -10.64
N LYS A 199 6.74 -22.67 -11.69
CA LYS A 199 7.13 -22.17 -13.00
C LYS A 199 7.50 -20.68 -12.93
N SER A 200 6.75 -19.86 -12.19
CA SER A 200 7.07 -18.45 -11.99
C SER A 200 8.41 -18.27 -11.25
N ILE A 201 8.68 -19.11 -10.23
CA ILE A 201 9.96 -19.09 -9.51
C ILE A 201 11.13 -19.51 -10.42
N ASP A 202 10.94 -20.52 -11.30
CA ASP A 202 11.94 -20.91 -12.32
C ASP A 202 12.23 -19.75 -13.27
N GLU A 203 11.21 -18.98 -13.69
CA GLU A 203 11.37 -17.80 -14.52
C GLU A 203 12.11 -16.66 -13.77
N MET A 204 11.78 -16.42 -12.49
CA MET A 204 12.53 -15.47 -11.65
C MET A 204 14.02 -15.85 -11.59
N TYR A 205 14.32 -17.14 -11.39
CA TYR A 205 15.70 -17.63 -11.39
C TYR A 205 16.39 -17.43 -12.74
N ARG A 206 15.70 -17.71 -13.83
CA ARG A 206 16.24 -17.60 -15.20
C ARG A 206 16.65 -16.17 -15.53
N VAL A 207 15.80 -15.20 -15.24
CA VAL A 207 16.05 -13.79 -15.59
C VAL A 207 16.96 -13.06 -14.62
N LEU A 208 17.21 -13.62 -13.44
CA LEU A 208 18.10 -13.07 -12.43
C LEU A 208 19.56 -13.35 -12.82
N LYS A 209 20.43 -12.34 -12.73
CA LYS A 209 21.89 -12.50 -12.94
C LYS A 209 22.50 -13.45 -11.93
N PRO A 210 23.57 -14.20 -12.29
CA PRO A 210 24.41 -14.88 -11.29
C PRO A 210 24.88 -13.89 -10.21
N GLY A 211 24.73 -14.26 -8.93
CA GLY A 211 25.00 -13.38 -7.81
C GLY A 211 23.91 -12.34 -7.55
N GLY A 212 22.81 -12.33 -8.28
CA GLY A 212 21.65 -11.50 -8.03
C GLY A 212 20.78 -12.04 -6.90
N VAL A 213 19.88 -11.20 -6.37
CA VAL A 213 18.97 -11.58 -5.27
C VAL A 213 17.50 -11.54 -5.67
N CYS A 214 16.75 -12.45 -5.05
CA CYS A 214 15.30 -12.52 -5.15
C CYS A 214 14.71 -12.26 -3.77
N VAL A 215 13.89 -11.22 -3.62
CA VAL A 215 13.22 -10.87 -2.36
C VAL A 215 11.72 -11.16 -2.51
N ILE A 216 11.21 -12.07 -1.70
CA ILE A 216 9.81 -12.46 -1.74
C ILE A 216 9.14 -12.10 -0.43
N THR A 217 7.98 -11.47 -0.52
CA THR A 217 7.01 -11.47 0.57
C THR A 217 5.77 -12.24 0.13
N THR A 218 5.22 -13.07 1.02
CA THR A 218 4.01 -13.86 0.75
C THR A 218 3.36 -14.31 2.05
N GLU A 219 2.12 -14.83 2.00
CA GLU A 219 1.37 -15.24 3.18
C GLU A 219 1.73 -16.65 3.65
N ILE A 220 2.08 -16.78 4.93
CA ILE A 220 2.30 -18.08 5.59
C ILE A 220 1.26 -18.37 6.66
N LYS A 221 0.94 -19.65 6.81
CA LYS A 221 0.08 -20.18 7.87
C LYS A 221 0.77 -20.08 9.22
N LEU A 222 0.08 -19.55 10.21
CA LEU A 222 0.55 -19.48 11.59
C LEU A 222 -0.08 -20.55 12.49
N ASN A 223 -1.07 -21.31 11.99
CA ASN A 223 -1.67 -22.38 12.75
C ASN A 223 -1.92 -23.64 11.91
N ARG A 224 -1.96 -24.80 12.56
CA ARG A 224 -2.10 -26.11 11.89
C ARG A 224 -3.43 -26.29 11.16
N LEU A 225 -4.48 -25.60 11.60
CA LEU A 225 -5.82 -25.70 11.03
C LEU A 225 -6.07 -24.70 9.90
N ALA A 226 -5.09 -23.86 9.60
CA ALA A 226 -5.19 -22.90 8.51
C ALA A 226 -5.35 -23.59 7.16
N LYS A 227 -6.32 -23.13 6.40
CA LYS A 227 -6.56 -23.50 5.00
C LYS A 227 -6.38 -22.25 4.14
N ASP A 228 -6.16 -22.47 2.87
CA ASP A 228 -6.15 -21.41 1.89
C ASP A 228 -7.44 -20.59 1.95
N ILE A 229 -7.35 -19.33 1.67
CA ILE A 229 -8.49 -18.42 1.62
C ILE A 229 -8.88 -18.17 0.15
N PRO A 230 -10.06 -17.63 -0.15
CA PRO A 230 -10.48 -17.43 -1.53
C PRO A 230 -9.43 -16.66 -2.34
N ASN A 231 -9.00 -17.25 -3.45
CA ASN A 231 -8.01 -16.74 -4.39
C ASN A 231 -6.60 -16.48 -3.81
N THR A 232 -6.29 -17.02 -2.62
CA THR A 232 -4.98 -16.83 -1.98
C THR A 232 -4.51 -18.15 -1.37
N LYS A 233 -3.38 -18.63 -1.83
CA LYS A 233 -2.70 -19.76 -1.20
C LYS A 233 -2.00 -19.26 0.07
N LEU A 234 -2.21 -19.96 1.18
CA LEU A 234 -1.43 -19.77 2.40
C LEU A 234 -0.37 -20.86 2.46
N PHE A 235 0.90 -20.48 2.40
CA PHE A 235 1.99 -21.46 2.41
C PHE A 235 2.28 -21.96 3.84
N LYS A 236 2.76 -23.20 3.95
CA LYS A 236 3.62 -23.56 5.07
C LYS A 236 5.04 -23.12 4.77
N LEU A 237 5.77 -22.68 5.78
CA LEU A 237 7.12 -22.12 5.57
C LEU A 237 8.06 -23.17 4.94
N ASP A 238 8.02 -24.41 5.38
CA ASP A 238 8.82 -25.52 4.85
C ASP A 238 8.50 -25.84 3.38
N GLU A 239 7.21 -25.84 3.01
CA GLU A 239 6.77 -26.02 1.62
C GLU A 239 7.26 -24.88 0.72
N LEU A 240 7.22 -23.63 1.20
CA LEU A 240 7.70 -22.45 0.47
C LEU A 240 9.23 -22.53 0.24
N LEU A 241 9.99 -22.84 1.28
CA LEU A 241 11.44 -23.00 1.19
C LEU A 241 11.82 -24.12 0.23
N ALA A 242 11.10 -25.25 0.25
CA ALA A 242 11.32 -26.35 -0.67
C ALA A 242 11.12 -25.94 -2.14
N LEU A 243 10.08 -25.16 -2.46
CA LEU A 243 9.83 -24.66 -3.81
C LEU A 243 11.01 -23.84 -4.35
N PHE A 244 11.55 -22.93 -3.55
CA PHE A 244 12.72 -22.12 -3.96
C PHE A 244 14.00 -22.96 -4.09
N LYS A 245 14.21 -23.91 -3.20
CA LYS A 245 15.35 -24.84 -3.30
C LYS A 245 15.28 -25.71 -4.56
N ASP A 246 14.10 -26.19 -4.92
CA ASP A 246 13.89 -26.98 -6.14
C ASP A 246 14.18 -26.16 -7.41
N CYS A 247 14.04 -24.83 -7.34
CA CYS A 247 14.40 -23.90 -8.40
C CYS A 247 15.85 -23.38 -8.27
N LYS A 248 16.71 -24.04 -7.48
CA LYS A 248 18.15 -23.77 -7.28
C LYS A 248 18.46 -22.44 -6.56
N PHE A 249 17.48 -21.78 -5.97
CA PHE A 249 17.75 -20.64 -5.12
C PHE A 249 18.40 -21.08 -3.79
N LYS A 250 19.30 -20.24 -3.28
CA LYS A 250 19.86 -20.37 -1.94
C LYS A 250 19.32 -19.25 -1.05
N LEU A 251 18.97 -19.59 0.19
CA LEU A 251 18.60 -18.59 1.19
C LEU A 251 19.86 -17.78 1.57
N VAL A 252 19.76 -16.45 1.60
CA VAL A 252 20.91 -15.56 1.88
C VAL A 252 21.39 -15.68 3.32
N ASP A 253 20.48 -15.92 4.26
CA ASP A 253 20.74 -16.12 5.68
C ASP A 253 19.87 -17.27 6.16
N ASP A 254 20.47 -18.33 6.72
CA ASP A 254 19.74 -19.49 7.21
C ASP A 254 18.87 -19.18 8.45
N ASN A 255 19.08 -18.04 9.08
CA ASN A 255 18.28 -17.60 10.22
C ASN A 255 16.96 -16.98 9.76
N ILE A 256 15.86 -17.68 10.03
CA ILE A 256 14.50 -17.18 9.76
C ILE A 256 13.83 -16.82 11.09
N ASP A 257 13.58 -15.53 11.30
CA ASP A 257 12.92 -15.03 12.51
C ASP A 257 11.39 -15.12 12.39
N ILE A 258 10.83 -16.18 12.96
CA ILE A 258 9.38 -16.42 13.04
C ILE A 258 8.80 -16.10 14.42
N LYS A 259 9.51 -15.35 15.25
CA LYS A 259 9.01 -14.95 16.57
C LYS A 259 7.79 -14.05 16.43
N ILE A 260 6.75 -14.39 17.18
CA ILE A 260 5.49 -13.64 17.21
C ILE A 260 5.38 -12.90 18.53
N GLU A 261 5.10 -11.60 18.46
CA GLU A 261 4.80 -10.82 19.64
C GLU A 261 3.45 -11.26 20.26
N ASP A 262 3.41 -11.50 21.57
CA ASP A 262 2.20 -12.02 22.27
C ASP A 262 0.97 -11.12 22.07
N HIS A 263 1.18 -9.82 21.97
CA HIS A 263 0.16 -8.83 21.66
C HIS A 263 -0.62 -9.17 20.38
N TYR A 264 0.05 -9.66 19.33
CA TYR A 264 -0.60 -9.98 18.06
C TYR A 264 -1.45 -11.25 18.10
N LEU A 265 -1.04 -12.27 18.82
CA LEU A 265 -1.85 -13.48 18.99
C LEU A 265 -3.19 -13.19 19.66
N ASN A 266 -3.23 -12.16 20.50
CA ASN A 266 -4.45 -11.77 21.21
C ASN A 266 -5.27 -10.72 20.45
N ASN A 267 -4.69 -10.00 19.50
CA ASN A 267 -5.31 -8.85 18.86
C ASN A 267 -5.17 -8.86 17.32
N TRP A 268 -5.33 -10.02 16.71
CA TRP A 268 -5.32 -10.13 15.25
C TRP A 268 -6.47 -9.38 14.58
N VAL A 269 -6.26 -9.04 13.33
CA VAL A 269 -7.26 -8.42 12.44
C VAL A 269 -8.18 -9.49 11.86
N LYS A 270 -9.48 -9.36 12.06
CA LYS A 270 -10.49 -10.29 11.56
C LYS A 270 -10.99 -9.86 10.19
N LEU A 271 -10.57 -10.59 9.17
CA LEU A 271 -11.06 -10.34 7.81
C LEU A 271 -12.45 -10.92 7.58
N PRO A 272 -13.32 -10.27 6.80
CA PRO A 272 -13.11 -8.98 6.11
C PRO A 272 -13.54 -7.76 6.94
N PHE A 273 -13.84 -7.88 8.22
CA PHE A 273 -14.54 -6.85 9.01
C PHE A 273 -13.63 -5.78 9.61
N GLU A 274 -12.36 -6.10 9.84
CA GLU A 274 -11.42 -5.24 10.56
C GLU A 274 -10.23 -4.83 9.66
N VAL A 275 -10.45 -4.65 8.36
CA VAL A 275 -9.37 -4.39 7.38
C VAL A 275 -8.58 -3.11 7.66
N TYR A 276 -9.19 -2.14 8.34
CA TYR A 276 -8.53 -0.86 8.69
C TYR A 276 -7.94 -0.84 10.11
N LYS A 277 -7.99 -1.98 10.83
CA LYS A 277 -7.44 -2.05 12.18
C LYS A 277 -5.92 -2.00 12.16
N SER A 278 -5.34 -1.17 13.00
CA SER A 278 -3.88 -1.09 13.22
C SER A 278 -3.51 -1.64 14.62
N PRO A 279 -2.40 -2.37 14.76
CA PRO A 279 -1.52 -2.85 13.71
C PRO A 279 -2.16 -3.97 12.87
N HIS A 280 -1.95 -3.92 11.56
CA HIS A 280 -2.50 -4.89 10.60
C HIS A 280 -1.40 -5.85 10.13
N VAL A 281 -0.95 -6.75 11.00
CA VAL A 281 0.17 -7.67 10.70
C VAL A 281 -0.19 -9.14 10.85
N ILE A 282 -0.96 -9.55 11.87
CA ILE A 282 -1.50 -10.89 11.98
C ILE A 282 -2.96 -10.88 11.57
N LEU A 283 -3.31 -11.71 10.62
CA LEU A 283 -4.62 -11.75 10.02
C LEU A 283 -5.35 -13.04 10.38
N ARG A 284 -6.65 -12.94 10.48
CA ARG A 284 -7.53 -14.09 10.69
C ARG A 284 -8.67 -14.07 9.70
N PHE A 285 -8.82 -15.18 8.97
CA PHE A 285 -10.00 -15.47 8.16
C PHE A 285 -10.57 -16.83 8.59
N PHE A 286 -11.74 -16.82 9.24
CA PHE A 286 -12.32 -18.01 9.90
C PHE A 286 -11.34 -18.70 10.87
N ARG A 287 -10.90 -19.93 10.52
CA ARG A 287 -9.93 -20.73 11.29
C ARG A 287 -8.47 -20.48 10.87
N SER A 288 -8.25 -19.83 9.75
CA SER A 288 -6.91 -19.55 9.25
C SER A 288 -6.35 -18.32 9.91
N ILE A 289 -5.21 -18.46 10.60
CA ILE A 289 -4.37 -17.38 11.09
C ILE A 289 -3.14 -17.37 10.21
N PHE A 290 -2.77 -16.20 9.72
CA PHE A 290 -1.66 -16.03 8.79
C PHE A 290 -1.04 -14.65 8.90
N THR A 291 0.14 -14.51 8.33
CA THR A 291 0.86 -13.25 8.21
C THR A 291 1.77 -13.31 6.98
N SER A 292 2.37 -12.18 6.60
CA SER A 292 3.43 -12.17 5.60
C SER A 292 4.71 -12.79 6.17
N VAL A 293 5.55 -13.34 5.29
CA VAL A 293 6.96 -13.63 5.56
C VAL A 293 7.78 -12.95 4.47
N ALA A 294 8.91 -12.37 4.83
CA ALA A 294 9.93 -11.96 3.89
C ALA A 294 11.04 -12.99 3.86
N LEU A 295 11.41 -13.43 2.66
CA LEU A 295 12.52 -14.34 2.40
C LEU A 295 13.42 -13.76 1.31
N VAL A 296 14.72 -13.86 1.52
CA VAL A 296 15.72 -13.35 0.60
C VAL A 296 16.58 -14.51 0.10
N PHE A 297 16.55 -14.69 -1.20
CA PHE A 297 17.30 -15.75 -1.88
C PHE A 297 18.34 -15.15 -2.81
N GLU A 298 19.37 -15.93 -3.13
CA GLU A 298 20.38 -15.59 -4.13
C GLU A 298 20.45 -16.64 -5.22
N LYS A 299 20.81 -16.19 -6.42
CA LYS A 299 21.26 -17.07 -7.51
C LYS A 299 22.76 -17.25 -7.39
N GLU A 300 23.24 -18.50 -7.39
CA GLU A 300 24.67 -18.81 -7.29
C GLU A 300 25.50 -18.11 -8.37
N GLY A 301 26.60 -17.48 -7.98
CA GLY A 301 27.50 -16.78 -8.89
C GLY A 301 28.33 -15.70 -8.19
N ASN A 302 29.19 -15.03 -8.96
CA ASN A 302 29.95 -13.90 -8.44
C ASN A 302 28.99 -12.73 -8.18
N SER A 303 29.09 -12.12 -6.99
CA SER A 303 28.21 -11.03 -6.58
C SER A 303 28.24 -9.88 -7.58
N VAL A 304 27.05 -9.41 -7.93
CA VAL A 304 26.83 -8.11 -8.58
C VAL A 304 27.49 -7.02 -7.73
N LYS A 305 27.99 -5.95 -8.36
CA LYS A 305 28.63 -4.83 -7.64
C LYS A 305 27.77 -4.36 -6.49
N LYS A 306 28.24 -4.56 -5.27
CA LYS A 306 27.63 -4.02 -4.06
C LYS A 306 28.03 -2.55 -3.95
N GLY A 307 27.09 -1.65 -4.12
CA GLY A 307 27.32 -0.22 -3.92
C GLY A 307 27.02 0.20 -2.49
N ASP A 308 27.79 1.12 -1.94
CA ASP A 308 27.41 1.82 -0.71
C ASP A 308 26.33 2.85 -1.03
N TRP A 309 25.15 2.66 -0.46
CA TRP A 309 24.11 3.68 -0.52
C TRP A 309 24.41 4.78 0.50
N LYS A 310 24.85 5.92 0.04
CA LYS A 310 25.21 7.06 0.91
C LYS A 310 24.30 8.28 0.80
N GLU A 311 23.36 8.32 -0.13
CA GLU A 311 22.62 9.58 -0.36
C GLU A 311 21.14 9.51 0.02
N SER A 312 20.72 10.55 0.74
CA SER A 312 19.31 10.91 0.84
C SER A 312 18.79 11.32 -0.53
N ILE A 313 17.70 10.72 -0.98
CA ILE A 313 17.05 11.18 -2.21
C ILE A 313 16.27 12.43 -1.91
N ASN A 314 16.54 13.49 -2.66
CA ASN A 314 15.58 14.56 -2.86
C ASN A 314 14.48 14.07 -3.81
N ILE A 315 13.51 13.33 -3.25
CA ILE A 315 12.24 13.15 -3.94
C ILE A 315 11.58 14.52 -3.95
N LEU A 316 11.29 15.03 -5.14
CA LEU A 316 10.55 16.28 -5.27
C LEU A 316 9.17 16.06 -4.63
N PRO A 317 8.85 16.73 -3.52
CA PRO A 317 7.55 16.59 -2.92
C PRO A 317 6.48 17.07 -3.90
N LEU A 318 5.29 16.50 -3.81
CA LEU A 318 4.13 17.08 -4.47
C LEU A 318 3.89 18.48 -3.88
N ASP A 319 3.84 19.48 -4.75
CA ASP A 319 3.42 20.82 -4.40
C ASP A 319 1.90 20.92 -4.57
N TYR A 320 1.21 21.21 -3.50
CA TYR A 320 -0.25 21.36 -3.44
C TYR A 320 -0.69 22.82 -3.64
N SER A 321 0.15 23.66 -4.24
CA SER A 321 -0.18 25.05 -4.57
C SER A 321 -1.35 25.10 -5.55
N SER A 322 -2.49 25.59 -5.07
CA SER A 322 -3.71 25.67 -5.86
C SER A 322 -4.65 26.71 -5.26
N THR A 323 -5.60 27.17 -6.03
CA THR A 323 -6.68 27.98 -5.51
C THR A 323 -8.02 27.34 -5.79
N ILE A 324 -8.93 27.46 -4.83
CA ILE A 324 -10.35 27.16 -4.97
C ILE A 324 -11.10 28.43 -4.61
N LYS A 325 -12.05 28.83 -5.45
CA LYS A 325 -13.00 29.90 -5.15
C LYS A 325 -14.40 29.41 -5.36
N VAL A 326 -15.25 29.62 -4.37
CA VAL A 326 -16.63 29.13 -4.38
C VAL A 326 -17.58 30.28 -4.12
N ASN A 327 -18.58 30.41 -4.98
CA ASN A 327 -19.66 31.38 -4.83
C ASN A 327 -20.98 30.64 -4.77
N LEU A 328 -21.90 31.11 -3.92
CA LEU A 328 -23.29 30.68 -3.95
C LEU A 328 -23.96 31.24 -5.21
N GLU A 329 -24.77 30.41 -5.87
CA GLU A 329 -25.60 30.82 -7.00
C GLU A 329 -27.01 31.27 -6.57
N GLN A 330 -27.28 31.34 -5.25
CA GLN A 330 -28.56 31.71 -4.67
C GLN A 330 -28.37 32.39 -3.31
N ASP A 331 -29.19 33.41 -3.02
CA ASP A 331 -29.10 34.18 -1.78
C ASP A 331 -29.83 33.49 -0.61
N GLU A 332 -30.92 32.75 -0.90
CA GLU A 332 -31.74 32.05 0.07
C GLU A 332 -31.85 30.56 -0.28
N ILE A 333 -31.71 29.72 0.74
CA ILE A 333 -31.75 28.25 0.61
C ILE A 333 -32.92 27.79 1.49
N LYS A 334 -33.93 27.18 0.88
CA LYS A 334 -35.01 26.56 1.66
C LYS A 334 -34.59 25.23 2.24
N GLU A 335 -35.21 24.89 3.38
CA GLU A 335 -35.01 23.56 3.98
C GLU A 335 -35.23 22.46 2.92
N ARG A 336 -34.30 21.52 2.82
CA ARG A 336 -34.25 20.39 1.87
C ARG A 336 -34.00 20.75 0.39
N ASP A 337 -33.75 21.99 0.07
CA ASP A 337 -33.32 22.37 -1.28
C ASP A 337 -31.85 22.01 -1.50
N GLU A 338 -31.39 22.13 -2.74
CA GLU A 338 -29.99 22.03 -3.08
C GLU A 338 -29.27 23.35 -2.92
N ILE A 339 -28.08 23.31 -2.33
CA ILE A 339 -27.15 24.44 -2.22
C ILE A 339 -26.36 24.47 -3.52
N LYS A 340 -26.60 25.44 -4.38
CA LYS A 340 -25.95 25.59 -5.68
C LYS A 340 -24.66 26.40 -5.55
N LEU A 341 -23.59 25.86 -6.07
CA LEU A 341 -22.24 26.39 -5.95
C LEU A 341 -21.61 26.57 -7.33
N LYS A 342 -21.06 27.76 -7.58
CA LYS A 342 -20.12 27.98 -8.71
C LYS A 342 -18.71 27.88 -8.21
N ILE A 343 -17.95 26.97 -8.77
CA ILE A 343 -16.62 26.59 -8.32
C ILE A 343 -15.61 26.96 -9.40
N ASN A 344 -14.56 27.68 -9.00
CA ASN A 344 -13.42 28.00 -9.84
C ASN A 344 -12.17 27.40 -9.21
N LEU A 345 -11.46 26.62 -9.97
CA LEU A 345 -10.24 25.92 -9.60
C LEU A 345 -9.07 26.45 -10.42
N ASP A 346 -7.91 26.55 -9.78
CA ASP A 346 -6.66 26.88 -10.46
C ASP A 346 -5.57 25.91 -9.99
N ASN A 347 -5.14 25.02 -10.87
CA ASN A 347 -4.14 24.01 -10.55
C ASN A 347 -2.74 24.60 -10.74
N LYS A 348 -2.11 25.05 -9.67
CA LYS A 348 -0.72 25.46 -9.61
C LYS A 348 0.20 24.40 -8.99
N CYS A 349 -0.33 23.20 -8.75
CA CYS A 349 0.45 22.07 -8.31
C CYS A 349 1.50 21.69 -9.37
N ASN A 350 2.53 20.98 -8.96
CA ASN A 350 3.51 20.42 -9.88
C ASN A 350 3.07 19.05 -10.47
N PHE A 351 1.75 18.77 -10.46
CA PHE A 351 1.16 17.56 -11.00
C PHE A 351 -0.25 17.80 -11.55
N ASP A 352 -0.68 16.95 -12.48
CA ASP A 352 -2.04 16.91 -13.01
C ASP A 352 -3.01 16.35 -11.97
N TRP A 353 -4.22 16.89 -11.91
CA TRP A 353 -5.27 16.35 -11.06
C TRP A 353 -6.04 15.28 -11.82
N PHE A 354 -5.90 14.05 -11.41
CA PHE A 354 -6.70 12.94 -11.91
C PHE A 354 -7.94 12.78 -11.00
N VAL A 355 -9.12 12.76 -11.61
CA VAL A 355 -10.40 12.80 -10.89
C VAL A 355 -11.22 11.51 -11.04
N LYS A 356 -10.84 10.63 -11.96
CA LYS A 356 -11.51 9.36 -12.21
C LYS A 356 -10.49 8.24 -12.43
N GLY A 357 -10.89 7.00 -12.07
CA GLY A 357 -10.09 5.82 -12.36
C GLY A 357 -8.82 5.67 -11.51
N VAL A 358 -8.65 6.44 -10.44
CA VAL A 358 -7.48 6.40 -9.56
C VAL A 358 -7.88 6.40 -8.09
N SER A 359 -7.13 5.69 -7.25
CA SER A 359 -7.39 5.61 -5.81
C SER A 359 -7.09 6.89 -5.05
N HIS A 360 -6.28 7.76 -5.62
CA HIS A 360 -5.87 9.03 -5.02
C HIS A 360 -6.40 10.21 -5.82
N ARG A 361 -7.65 10.09 -6.30
CA ARG A 361 -8.27 11.15 -7.10
C ARG A 361 -8.33 12.46 -6.33
N ILE A 362 -8.33 13.56 -7.07
CA ILE A 362 -8.58 14.88 -6.51
C ILE A 362 -10.10 15.13 -6.50
N ALA A 363 -10.59 15.54 -5.36
CA ALA A 363 -11.99 15.87 -5.15
C ALA A 363 -12.11 17.11 -4.25
N ILE A 364 -13.30 17.68 -4.19
CA ILE A 364 -13.63 18.79 -3.29
C ILE A 364 -14.39 18.20 -2.11
N GLY A 365 -13.82 18.29 -0.93
CA GLY A 365 -14.50 17.91 0.30
C GLY A 365 -15.15 19.13 0.96
N ILE A 366 -16.26 18.90 1.64
CA ILE A 366 -17.04 19.93 2.33
C ILE A 366 -17.30 19.50 3.76
N LYS A 367 -16.94 20.35 4.71
CA LYS A 367 -17.29 20.22 6.11
C LYS A 367 -18.34 21.26 6.48
N LEU A 368 -19.24 20.90 7.37
CA LEU A 368 -20.22 21.84 7.92
C LEU A 368 -19.71 22.37 9.26
N LEU A 369 -19.73 23.69 9.40
CA LEU A 369 -19.34 24.39 10.62
C LEU A 369 -20.53 25.22 11.15
N ASN A 370 -20.55 25.47 12.48
CA ASN A 370 -21.39 26.51 13.06
C ASN A 370 -20.82 27.91 12.76
N MET A 371 -21.47 28.95 13.24
CA MET A 371 -20.99 30.32 13.02
C MET A 371 -19.73 30.67 13.78
N ASP A 372 -19.43 29.92 14.85
CA ASP A 372 -18.18 30.01 15.65
C ASP A 372 -17.03 29.16 15.07
N GLU A 373 -17.27 28.54 13.89
CA GLU A 373 -16.32 27.67 13.17
C GLU A 373 -16.04 26.32 13.82
N ASP A 374 -16.86 25.89 14.77
CA ASP A 374 -16.81 24.52 15.26
C ASP A 374 -17.39 23.55 14.24
N GLU A 375 -16.72 22.40 14.08
CA GLU A 375 -17.11 21.38 13.12
C GLU A 375 -18.36 20.63 13.59
N ILE A 376 -19.46 20.73 12.82
CA ILE A 376 -20.72 20.02 13.06
C ILE A 376 -20.71 18.67 12.35
N ASP A 377 -20.26 18.64 11.09
CA ASP A 377 -20.18 17.44 10.26
C ASP A 377 -18.93 17.49 9.37
N PRO A 378 -17.91 16.63 9.66
CA PRO A 378 -16.66 16.58 8.91
C PRO A 378 -16.82 15.98 7.50
N GLY A 379 -17.90 15.27 7.25
CA GLY A 379 -18.20 14.59 5.99
C GLY A 379 -19.47 15.08 5.32
N PHE A 380 -19.82 16.35 5.50
CA PHE A 380 -21.09 16.93 5.03
C PHE A 380 -21.32 16.75 3.53
N GLY A 381 -20.30 16.87 2.70
CA GLY A 381 -20.42 16.65 1.26
C GLY A 381 -19.09 16.44 0.55
N GLU A 382 -19.23 15.89 -0.64
CA GLU A 382 -18.14 15.76 -1.60
C GLU A 382 -18.64 16.15 -2.99
N ILE A 383 -17.82 16.93 -3.69
CA ILE A 383 -18.07 17.30 -5.09
C ILE A 383 -16.96 16.67 -5.94
N LEU A 384 -17.36 15.86 -6.90
CA LEU A 384 -16.46 15.33 -7.90
C LEU A 384 -16.18 16.40 -8.96
N ILE A 385 -14.90 16.63 -9.25
CA ILE A 385 -14.48 17.47 -10.35
C ILE A 385 -14.84 16.73 -11.65
N PRO A 386 -15.49 17.36 -12.64
CA PRO A 386 -16.03 16.68 -13.82
C PRO A 386 -15.00 16.02 -14.71
N GLU A 387 -13.81 16.61 -14.84
CA GLU A 387 -12.71 16.15 -15.71
C GLU A 387 -11.35 16.42 -15.07
N ASP A 388 -10.33 15.77 -15.61
CA ASP A 388 -8.94 15.95 -15.16
C ASP A 388 -8.47 17.37 -15.41
N VAL A 389 -7.74 17.96 -14.45
CA VAL A 389 -7.27 19.35 -14.50
C VAL A 389 -5.75 19.34 -14.64
N LYS A 390 -5.27 19.77 -15.79
CA LYS A 390 -3.83 19.82 -16.08
C LYS A 390 -3.12 20.84 -15.20
N GLN A 391 -1.83 20.60 -14.98
CA GLN A 391 -0.94 21.58 -14.34
C GLN A 391 -1.05 22.92 -15.05
N ASP A 392 -0.97 24.02 -14.28
CA ASP A 392 -1.05 25.42 -14.76
C ASP A 392 -2.33 25.75 -15.54
N THR A 393 -3.41 25.03 -15.34
CA THR A 393 -4.72 25.35 -15.94
C THR A 393 -5.76 25.72 -14.89
N SER A 394 -6.74 26.50 -15.34
CA SER A 394 -7.91 26.88 -14.54
C SER A 394 -9.15 26.18 -15.09
N PHE A 395 -10.06 25.80 -14.19
CA PHE A 395 -11.29 25.10 -14.53
C PHE A 395 -12.46 25.64 -13.71
N SER A 396 -13.62 25.83 -14.33
CA SER A 396 -14.82 26.35 -13.68
C SER A 396 -16.03 25.50 -14.00
N PHE A 397 -16.84 25.20 -13.00
CA PHE A 397 -18.09 24.47 -13.16
C PHE A 397 -19.10 24.82 -12.05
N SER A 398 -20.38 24.47 -12.27
CA SER A 398 -21.41 24.55 -11.23
C SER A 398 -21.75 23.15 -10.75
N ASN A 399 -22.05 23.05 -9.45
CA ASN A 399 -22.49 21.81 -8.82
C ASN A 399 -23.42 22.14 -7.66
N SER A 400 -24.09 21.14 -7.10
CA SER A 400 -24.94 21.31 -5.94
C SER A 400 -24.70 20.26 -4.88
N ILE A 401 -25.01 20.59 -3.63
CA ILE A 401 -25.00 19.69 -2.48
C ILE A 401 -26.34 19.76 -1.77
N SER A 402 -26.72 18.65 -1.13
CA SER A 402 -28.04 18.57 -0.47
C SER A 402 -28.05 19.28 0.89
N SER A 403 -29.07 20.08 1.14
CA SER A 403 -29.34 20.65 2.47
C SER A 403 -30.24 19.76 3.35
N ARG A 404 -30.53 18.52 2.95
CA ARG A 404 -31.57 17.65 3.55
C ARG A 404 -31.51 17.48 5.07
N ASN A 405 -30.34 17.61 5.65
CA ASN A 405 -30.11 17.40 7.08
C ASN A 405 -29.95 18.71 7.86
N LEU A 406 -30.09 19.86 7.19
CA LEU A 406 -29.97 21.17 7.83
C LEU A 406 -31.34 21.70 8.27
N LYS A 407 -31.37 22.19 9.50
CA LYS A 407 -32.49 22.96 10.03
C LYS A 407 -32.36 24.43 9.62
N PRO A 408 -33.46 25.22 9.65
CA PRO A 408 -33.34 26.64 9.48
C PRO A 408 -32.30 27.27 10.41
N GLY A 409 -31.45 28.12 9.85
CA GLY A 409 -30.33 28.72 10.59
C GLY A 409 -29.15 29.08 9.70
N LYS A 410 -28.15 29.74 10.30
CA LYS A 410 -26.93 30.14 9.63
C LYS A 410 -25.82 29.12 9.88
N TYR A 411 -25.07 28.80 8.83
CA TYR A 411 -23.95 27.85 8.87
C TYR A 411 -22.80 28.35 8.00
N LYS A 412 -21.63 27.75 8.18
CA LYS A 412 -20.48 27.92 7.30
C LYS A 412 -20.13 26.59 6.63
N LEU A 413 -19.87 26.63 5.34
CA LEU A 413 -19.30 25.52 4.58
C LEU A 413 -17.78 25.74 4.48
N PHE A 414 -17.01 24.85 5.06
CA PHE A 414 -15.57 24.77 4.83
C PHE A 414 -15.34 23.89 3.59
N ILE A 415 -14.80 24.47 2.52
CA ILE A 415 -14.66 23.83 1.22
C ILE A 415 -13.18 23.80 0.85
N GLY A 416 -12.66 22.61 0.61
CA GLY A 416 -11.24 22.43 0.30
C GLY A 416 -11.01 21.28 -0.67
N LEU A 417 -9.89 21.36 -1.40
CA LEU A 417 -9.43 20.26 -2.21
C LEU A 417 -8.85 19.15 -1.31
N LYS A 418 -9.04 17.91 -1.72
CA LYS A 418 -8.45 16.73 -1.09
C LYS A 418 -7.92 15.76 -2.13
N ARG A 419 -6.84 15.09 -1.80
CA ARG A 419 -6.37 13.90 -2.49
C ARG A 419 -6.84 12.70 -1.67
N GLU A 420 -7.76 11.92 -2.21
CA GLU A 420 -8.39 10.81 -1.48
C GLU A 420 -7.36 9.87 -0.88
N LEU A 421 -7.64 9.38 0.33
CA LEU A 421 -6.78 8.47 1.10
C LEU A 421 -5.37 9.00 1.43
N MET A 422 -5.06 10.25 1.06
CA MET A 422 -3.74 10.85 1.24
C MET A 422 -3.79 12.06 2.18
N THR A 423 -4.35 13.19 1.74
CA THR A 423 -4.30 14.45 2.49
C THR A 423 -5.31 15.47 1.96
N TRP A 424 -5.67 16.41 2.81
CA TRP A 424 -6.31 17.64 2.36
C TRP A 424 -5.23 18.62 1.91
N PHE A 425 -5.52 19.42 0.87
CA PHE A 425 -4.58 20.41 0.37
C PHE A 425 -4.28 21.50 1.39
N PHE A 426 -5.25 21.87 2.25
CA PHE A 426 -5.03 22.87 3.30
C PHE A 426 -4.00 22.40 4.36
N GLU A 427 -3.87 21.09 4.59
CA GLU A 427 -2.83 20.51 5.45
C GLU A 427 -1.41 20.68 4.87
N LYS A 428 -1.35 21.02 3.57
CA LYS A 428 -0.13 21.30 2.82
C LYS A 428 0.03 22.78 2.47
N GLY A 429 -0.77 23.67 3.09
CA GLY A 429 -0.64 25.11 2.95
C GLY A 429 -1.59 25.78 1.96
N GLN A 430 -2.44 25.03 1.25
CA GLN A 430 -3.49 25.61 0.43
C GLN A 430 -4.55 26.28 1.32
N LYS A 431 -5.06 27.45 0.89
CA LYS A 431 -6.11 28.13 1.63
C LYS A 431 -7.50 27.58 1.24
N PRO A 432 -8.28 27.03 2.18
CA PRO A 432 -9.66 26.62 1.90
C PRO A 432 -10.58 27.82 1.73
N GLU A 433 -11.76 27.61 1.14
CA GLU A 433 -12.84 28.59 1.10
C GLU A 433 -13.85 28.36 2.23
N ILE A 434 -14.32 29.45 2.81
CA ILE A 434 -15.40 29.42 3.80
C ILE A 434 -16.59 30.22 3.23
N VAL A 435 -17.70 29.53 3.04
CA VAL A 435 -18.92 30.11 2.46
C VAL A 435 -20.01 30.09 3.50
N GLU A 436 -20.55 31.25 3.84
CA GLU A 436 -21.72 31.36 4.73
C GLU A 436 -23.01 31.03 3.97
N ILE A 437 -23.87 30.23 4.59
CA ILE A 437 -25.19 29.86 4.06
C ILE A 437 -26.27 30.15 5.10
N ASN A 438 -27.45 30.51 4.62
CA ASN A 438 -28.64 30.71 5.44
C ASN A 438 -29.76 29.78 4.96
N ILE A 439 -30.17 28.87 5.83
CA ILE A 439 -31.28 27.93 5.57
C ILE A 439 -32.55 28.57 6.16
N ILE A 440 -33.61 28.73 5.34
CA ILE A 440 -34.90 29.35 5.71
C ILE A 440 -36.02 28.32 5.62
#